data_d16820286f6ed2b960a7bfc37b655714
#
_entry.id   d16820286f6ed2b960a7bfc37b655714
#
_cell.length_a   1.000
_cell.length_b   1.000
_cell.length_c   1.000
_cell.angle_alpha   90.00
_cell.angle_beta   90.00
_cell.angle_gamma   90.00
#
_symmetry.space_group_name_H-M   'P 1'
#
loop_
_entity.id
_entity.type
_entity.pdbx_description
1 polymer ?
#
loop_
_entity_poly.entity_id
_entity_poly.type
_entity_poly.pdbx_seq_one_letter_code
_entity_poly.pdbx_strand_id
1 'polypeptide(L)'
;MSDSNIILPRRRFLTGAALGGSGLLLAGCDALTEDPGFRSILRTGEALNKGAHRLIMDRGALAPEFSESDISPVFKANGSISGGTPEYAAHVADKFARWSLRIDGMVKNPQNFDLKTLMGMPSREQITRHDCVEGWSAIGKWRGTPLRLLLQAAGLSTRARFIVFHCADQWGPGMPYYESVDLIDAFHPQTILAWSMNDGILPVKHGAPLRLRVERQLGYKQAKYVMRVEATDDLSKFYGGKGGYWEDAHDYDWYAGI
;
A
#
# COMPACT_ATOMS: atom_id res chain seq x y z
N MET A 1 -5.13 74.19 2.65
CA MET A 1 -5.37 72.78 3.07
C MET A 1 -6.33 72.20 2.06
N SER A 2 -5.80 71.40 1.13
CA SER A 2 -6.60 70.81 0.05
C SER A 2 -6.80 69.33 0.36
N ASP A 3 -8.02 68.99 0.71
CA ASP A 3 -8.45 67.58 0.87
C ASP A 3 -8.63 66.95 -0.50
N SER A 4 -7.67 66.13 -0.94
CA SER A 4 -7.81 65.34 -2.15
C SER A 4 -8.55 64.04 -1.80
N ASN A 5 -9.87 64.06 -1.95
CA ASN A 5 -10.69 62.84 -1.90
C ASN A 5 -10.29 61.91 -3.07
N ILE A 6 -9.54 60.86 -2.78
CA ILE A 6 -9.22 59.81 -3.76
C ILE A 6 -10.47 58.94 -3.95
N ILE A 7 -11.27 59.25 -4.98
CA ILE A 7 -12.40 58.43 -5.41
C ILE A 7 -11.84 57.33 -6.31
N LEU A 8 -11.61 56.16 -5.74
CA LEU A 8 -11.26 54.96 -6.50
C LEU A 8 -12.50 54.48 -7.28
N PRO A 9 -12.42 54.33 -8.62
CA PRO A 9 -13.53 53.80 -9.38
C PRO A 9 -13.86 52.38 -8.93
N ARG A 10 -15.13 52.09 -8.66
CA ARG A 10 -15.65 50.79 -8.14
C ARG A 10 -15.05 49.59 -8.86
N ARG A 11 -14.80 49.67 -10.15
CA ARG A 11 -14.18 48.62 -10.97
C ARG A 11 -12.74 48.32 -10.56
N ARG A 12 -11.94 49.32 -10.21
CA ARG A 12 -10.54 49.15 -9.73
C ARG A 12 -10.48 48.59 -8.31
N PHE A 13 -11.47 48.95 -7.48
CA PHE A 13 -11.59 48.36 -6.14
C PHE A 13 -11.95 46.88 -6.21
N LEU A 14 -12.93 46.51 -7.05
CA LEU A 14 -13.34 45.13 -7.24
C LEU A 14 -12.26 44.24 -7.86
N THR A 15 -11.51 44.79 -8.86
CA THR A 15 -10.36 44.09 -9.45
C THR A 15 -9.19 43.95 -8.46
N GLY A 16 -8.92 44.94 -7.66
CA GLY A 16 -7.88 44.89 -6.61
C GLY A 16 -8.25 43.94 -5.49
N ALA A 17 -9.52 43.90 -5.07
CA ALA A 17 -10.03 42.96 -4.08
C ALA A 17 -10.04 41.52 -4.59
N ALA A 18 -10.38 41.29 -5.86
CA ALA A 18 -10.34 39.97 -6.48
C ALA A 18 -8.90 39.44 -6.64
N LEU A 19 -7.95 40.29 -7.09
CA LEU A 19 -6.55 39.93 -7.25
C LEU A 19 -5.84 39.76 -5.88
N GLY A 20 -6.15 40.61 -4.90
CA GLY A 20 -5.62 40.50 -3.54
C GLY A 20 -6.18 39.29 -2.80
N GLY A 21 -7.45 39.00 -2.98
CA GLY A 21 -8.13 37.83 -2.38
C GLY A 21 -7.61 36.51 -2.96
N SER A 22 -7.39 36.43 -4.28
CA SER A 22 -6.80 35.22 -4.90
C SER A 22 -5.35 34.99 -4.52
N GLY A 23 -4.56 36.07 -4.39
CA GLY A 23 -3.15 35.95 -3.92
C GLY A 23 -3.05 35.49 -2.45
N LEU A 24 -3.94 35.96 -1.58
CA LEU A 24 -4.02 35.52 -0.19
C LEU A 24 -4.50 34.07 -0.06
N LEU A 25 -5.41 33.62 -0.94
CA LEU A 25 -5.87 32.22 -0.96
C LEU A 25 -4.75 31.27 -1.40
N LEU A 26 -3.92 31.66 -2.38
CA LEU A 26 -2.80 30.83 -2.86
C LEU A 26 -1.64 30.79 -1.85
N ALA A 27 -1.30 31.89 -1.23
CA ALA A 27 -0.24 31.95 -0.19
C ALA A 27 -0.68 31.32 1.13
N GLY A 28 -2.00 31.28 1.41
CA GLY A 28 -2.55 30.64 2.59
C GLY A 28 -2.56 29.12 2.55
N CYS A 29 -2.56 28.51 1.34
CA CYS A 29 -2.60 27.04 1.21
C CYS A 29 -1.33 26.38 1.78
N ASP A 30 -0.14 26.90 1.50
CA ASP A 30 1.10 26.32 1.99
C ASP A 30 1.23 26.42 3.51
N ALA A 31 0.91 27.58 4.09
CA ALA A 31 0.93 27.77 5.55
C ALA A 31 -0.13 26.90 6.27
N LEU A 32 -1.31 26.70 5.66
CA LEU A 32 -2.35 25.84 6.20
C LEU A 32 -1.95 24.35 6.16
N THR A 33 -1.30 23.92 5.10
CA THR A 33 -0.86 22.52 4.96
C THR A 33 0.28 22.15 5.91
N GLU A 34 0.99 23.13 6.46
CA GLU A 34 2.00 22.91 7.50
C GLU A 34 1.43 22.92 8.93
N ASP A 35 0.21 23.45 9.11
CA ASP A 35 -0.42 23.52 10.44
C ASP A 35 -0.89 22.13 10.91
N PRO A 36 -0.44 21.66 12.10
CA PRO A 36 -0.81 20.35 12.62
C PRO A 36 -2.31 20.17 12.86
N GLY A 37 -3.04 21.24 13.21
CA GLY A 37 -4.48 21.23 13.42
C GLY A 37 -5.23 21.02 12.10
N PHE A 38 -4.80 21.72 11.05
CA PHE A 38 -5.37 21.57 9.72
C PHE A 38 -5.09 20.18 9.15
N ARG A 39 -3.88 19.64 9.29
CA ARG A 39 -3.54 18.26 8.94
C ARG A 39 -4.42 17.25 9.67
N SER A 40 -4.73 17.48 10.96
CA SER A 40 -5.65 16.62 11.72
C SER A 40 -7.06 16.62 11.12
N ILE A 41 -7.55 17.76 10.64
CA ILE A 41 -8.84 17.88 9.96
C ILE A 41 -8.82 17.10 8.62
N LEU A 42 -7.76 17.22 7.83
CA LEU A 42 -7.59 16.47 6.58
C LEU A 42 -7.58 14.95 6.82
N ARG A 43 -6.92 14.48 7.87
CA ARG A 43 -6.93 13.06 8.28
C ARG A 43 -8.32 12.57 8.70
N THR A 44 -9.18 13.45 9.21
CA THR A 44 -10.58 13.11 9.45
C THR A 44 -11.29 12.81 8.14
N GLY A 45 -10.98 13.53 7.05
CA GLY A 45 -11.48 13.26 5.70
C GLY A 45 -11.08 11.87 5.20
N GLU A 46 -9.84 11.43 5.44
CA GLU A 46 -9.36 10.07 5.14
C GLU A 46 -10.21 9.00 5.85
N ALA A 47 -10.41 9.16 7.15
CA ALA A 47 -11.21 8.24 7.94
C ALA A 47 -12.67 8.17 7.45
N LEU A 48 -13.25 9.32 7.07
CA LEU A 48 -14.61 9.40 6.50
C LEU A 48 -14.67 8.74 5.12
N ASN A 49 -13.67 8.97 4.26
CA ASN A 49 -13.58 8.34 2.94
C ASN A 49 -13.49 6.82 3.06
N LYS A 50 -12.59 6.32 3.90
CA LYS A 50 -12.50 4.88 4.23
C LYS A 50 -13.83 4.35 4.74
N GLY A 51 -14.47 5.07 5.67
CA GLY A 51 -15.77 4.69 6.24
C GLY A 51 -16.86 4.60 5.16
N ALA A 52 -16.93 5.58 4.26
CA ALA A 52 -17.87 5.60 3.15
C ALA A 52 -17.63 4.43 2.17
N HIS A 53 -16.38 4.18 1.76
CA HIS A 53 -16.03 3.05 0.93
C HIS A 53 -16.43 1.72 1.58
N ARG A 54 -16.12 1.53 2.87
CA ARG A 54 -16.46 0.31 3.60
C ARG A 54 -17.97 0.13 3.83
N LEU A 55 -18.75 1.20 3.80
CA LEU A 55 -20.22 1.18 3.91
C LEU A 55 -20.89 0.86 2.58
N ILE A 56 -20.41 1.44 1.49
CA ILE A 56 -21.04 1.35 0.15
C ILE A 56 -20.61 0.08 -0.59
N MET A 57 -19.35 -0.31 -0.47
CA MET A 57 -18.80 -1.47 -1.18
C MET A 57 -19.05 -2.76 -0.40
N ASP A 58 -19.50 -3.80 -1.08
CA ASP A 58 -19.55 -5.15 -0.53
C ASP A 58 -18.12 -5.56 -0.13
N ARG A 59 -17.98 -6.11 1.08
CA ARG A 59 -16.67 -6.58 1.60
C ARG A 59 -16.06 -7.69 0.76
N GLY A 60 -16.90 -8.48 0.09
CA GLY A 60 -16.51 -9.58 -0.79
C GLY A 60 -16.45 -9.20 -2.27
N ALA A 61 -16.78 -7.95 -2.63
CA ALA A 61 -16.74 -7.50 -4.03
C ALA A 61 -15.32 -7.66 -4.61
N LEU A 62 -15.24 -8.40 -5.72
CA LEU A 62 -13.96 -8.62 -6.40
C LEU A 62 -13.59 -7.36 -7.21
N ALA A 63 -12.29 -7.03 -7.22
CA ALA A 63 -11.74 -6.15 -8.23
C ALA A 63 -11.90 -6.80 -9.61
N PRO A 64 -12.06 -6.02 -10.68
CA PRO A 64 -12.21 -6.56 -12.03
C PRO A 64 -11.08 -7.53 -12.40
N GLU A 65 -11.46 -8.68 -12.95
CA GLU A 65 -10.53 -9.63 -13.54
C GLU A 65 -10.60 -9.52 -15.07
N PHE A 66 -9.47 -9.72 -15.72
CA PHE A 66 -9.27 -9.51 -17.15
C PHE A 66 -8.98 -10.84 -17.85
N SER A 67 -9.02 -10.83 -19.18
CA SER A 67 -8.63 -11.97 -20.00
C SER A 67 -7.12 -12.02 -20.25
N GLU A 68 -6.60 -13.16 -20.71
CA GLU A 68 -5.17 -13.28 -21.04
C GLU A 68 -4.74 -12.31 -22.15
N SER A 69 -5.64 -11.97 -23.08
CA SER A 69 -5.37 -11.00 -24.15
C SER A 69 -5.19 -9.57 -23.63
N ASP A 70 -5.63 -9.26 -22.41
CA ASP A 70 -5.52 -7.94 -21.81
C ASP A 70 -4.23 -7.76 -21.01
N ILE A 71 -3.44 -8.83 -20.84
CA ILE A 71 -2.16 -8.75 -20.14
C ILE A 71 -1.25 -7.73 -20.81
N SER A 72 -0.77 -6.78 -20.02
CA SER A 72 0.11 -5.73 -20.54
C SER A 72 1.41 -6.30 -21.08
N PRO A 73 1.84 -5.92 -22.28
CA PRO A 73 3.10 -6.43 -22.88
C PRO A 73 4.32 -6.03 -22.05
N VAL A 74 4.19 -4.95 -21.30
CA VAL A 74 5.22 -4.47 -20.35
C VAL A 74 4.56 -4.22 -19.01
N PHE A 75 5.02 -4.93 -17.99
CA PHE A 75 4.70 -4.62 -16.60
C PHE A 75 5.92 -3.93 -15.99
N LYS A 76 5.83 -2.62 -15.73
CA LYS A 76 6.93 -1.81 -15.20
C LYS A 76 7.33 -2.33 -13.80
N ALA A 77 8.61 -2.60 -13.59
CA ALA A 77 9.13 -2.79 -12.24
C ALA A 77 9.28 -1.41 -11.60
N ASN A 78 8.55 -1.19 -10.50
CA ASN A 78 8.57 0.09 -9.77
C ASN A 78 9.16 -0.06 -8.38
N GLY A 79 9.67 1.03 -7.84
CA GLY A 79 10.35 1.06 -6.56
C GLY A 79 11.65 0.25 -6.57
N SER A 80 11.96 -0.43 -5.48
CA SER A 80 13.12 -1.34 -5.40
C SER A 80 13.01 -2.44 -6.46
N ILE A 81 14.09 -2.71 -7.18
CA ILE A 81 14.21 -3.81 -8.16
C ILE A 81 15.01 -5.00 -7.63
N SER A 82 15.50 -4.90 -6.41
CA SER A 82 16.19 -5.95 -5.65
C SER A 82 15.86 -5.78 -4.16
N GLY A 83 16.00 -6.84 -3.38
CA GLY A 83 15.75 -6.76 -1.93
C GLY A 83 16.79 -5.96 -1.13
N GLY A 84 17.84 -5.47 -1.78
CA GLY A 84 18.77 -4.49 -1.21
C GLY A 84 19.67 -4.94 -0.05
N THR A 85 19.46 -6.13 0.55
CA THR A 85 20.23 -6.63 1.68
C THR A 85 21.12 -7.81 1.30
N PRO A 86 22.30 -7.99 1.97
CA PRO A 86 23.15 -9.17 1.75
C PRO A 86 22.43 -10.49 2.03
N GLU A 87 21.55 -10.51 3.03
CA GLU A 87 20.73 -11.69 3.36
C GLU A 87 19.79 -12.06 2.21
N TYR A 88 19.08 -11.09 1.67
CA TYR A 88 18.22 -11.33 0.52
C TYR A 88 19.01 -11.75 -0.73
N ALA A 89 20.20 -11.16 -0.95
CA ALA A 89 21.07 -11.56 -2.05
C ALA A 89 21.54 -13.02 -1.92
N ALA A 90 21.78 -13.51 -0.69
CA ALA A 90 22.07 -14.91 -0.44
C ALA A 90 20.89 -15.83 -0.78
N HIS A 91 19.66 -15.41 -0.47
CA HIS A 91 18.46 -16.14 -0.87
C HIS A 91 18.27 -16.17 -2.41
N VAL A 92 18.57 -15.08 -3.10
CA VAL A 92 18.53 -15.05 -4.59
C VAL A 92 19.56 -16.03 -5.16
N ALA A 93 20.80 -16.03 -4.61
CA ALA A 93 21.88 -16.89 -5.08
C ALA A 93 21.57 -18.39 -4.93
N ASP A 94 20.87 -18.78 -3.86
CA ASP A 94 20.43 -20.16 -3.63
C ASP A 94 19.03 -20.46 -4.18
N LYS A 95 18.49 -19.56 -5.02
CA LYS A 95 17.15 -19.69 -5.62
C LYS A 95 16.05 -19.88 -4.57
N PHE A 96 16.19 -19.20 -3.43
CA PHE A 96 15.28 -19.26 -2.29
C PHE A 96 15.14 -20.63 -1.64
N ALA A 97 16.11 -21.53 -1.83
CA ALA A 97 16.04 -22.90 -1.29
C ALA A 97 16.00 -22.94 0.25
N ARG A 98 16.63 -21.97 0.93
CA ARG A 98 16.65 -21.85 2.40
C ARG A 98 15.72 -20.73 2.92
N TRP A 99 14.99 -20.09 2.04
CA TRP A 99 14.07 -19.04 2.42
C TRP A 99 12.80 -19.63 3.04
N SER A 100 12.24 -18.94 4.02
CA SER A 100 10.92 -19.24 4.56
C SER A 100 10.17 -17.97 4.94
N LEU A 101 8.84 -18.00 4.75
CA LEU A 101 7.94 -16.98 5.25
C LEU A 101 7.64 -17.23 6.72
N ARG A 102 7.93 -16.27 7.57
CA ARG A 102 7.51 -16.32 8.98
C ARG A 102 6.13 -15.68 9.16
N ILE A 103 5.26 -16.32 9.91
CA ILE A 103 3.96 -15.78 10.33
C ILE A 103 3.89 -15.83 11.86
N ASP A 104 3.73 -14.66 12.49
CA ASP A 104 3.71 -14.53 13.94
C ASP A 104 2.90 -13.33 14.44
N GLY A 105 3.25 -12.76 15.61
CA GLY A 105 2.50 -11.72 16.30
C GLY A 105 1.29 -12.29 17.02
N MET A 106 0.11 -11.71 16.83
CA MET A 106 -1.12 -12.13 17.49
C MET A 106 -1.75 -13.37 16.84
N VAL A 107 -1.01 -14.47 16.87
CA VAL A 107 -1.43 -15.81 16.42
C VAL A 107 -1.22 -16.83 17.52
N LYS A 108 -1.96 -17.95 17.50
CA LYS A 108 -1.82 -19.04 18.48
C LYS A 108 -0.55 -19.88 18.23
N ASN A 109 -0.28 -20.15 16.96
CA ASN A 109 0.77 -21.06 16.51
C ASN A 109 1.62 -20.35 15.46
N PRO A 110 2.70 -19.65 15.84
CA PRO A 110 3.64 -19.09 14.87
C PRO A 110 4.12 -20.16 13.89
N GLN A 111 4.16 -19.82 12.60
CA GLN A 111 4.47 -20.73 11.51
C GLN A 111 5.66 -20.22 10.69
N ASN A 112 6.39 -21.17 10.09
CA ASN A 112 7.35 -20.90 9.03
C ASN A 112 7.00 -21.79 7.84
N PHE A 113 6.83 -21.16 6.67
CA PHE A 113 6.49 -21.85 5.43
C PHE A 113 7.63 -21.67 4.43
N ASP A 114 8.27 -22.74 4.00
CA ASP A 114 9.17 -22.68 2.87
C ASP A 114 8.40 -22.45 1.55
N LEU A 115 9.11 -22.03 0.51
CA LEU A 115 8.48 -21.70 -0.77
C LEU A 115 7.77 -22.91 -1.40
N LYS A 116 8.33 -24.11 -1.25
CA LYS A 116 7.77 -25.35 -1.77
C LYS A 116 6.43 -25.67 -1.11
N THR A 117 6.35 -25.53 0.20
CA THR A 117 5.11 -25.71 0.98
C THR A 117 4.04 -24.72 0.53
N LEU A 118 4.39 -23.42 0.38
CA LEU A 118 3.47 -22.41 -0.11
C LEU A 118 2.93 -22.71 -1.51
N MET A 119 3.80 -23.14 -2.42
CA MET A 119 3.40 -23.52 -3.78
C MET A 119 2.55 -24.79 -3.82
N GLY A 120 2.67 -25.66 -2.82
CA GLY A 120 1.86 -26.90 -2.67
C GLY A 120 0.49 -26.66 -2.03
N MET A 121 0.25 -25.49 -1.43
CA MET A 121 -1.06 -25.15 -0.85
C MET A 121 -2.09 -24.80 -1.93
N PRO A 122 -3.40 -24.80 -1.61
CA PRO A 122 -4.42 -24.26 -2.49
C PRO A 122 -4.04 -22.85 -2.93
N SER A 123 -4.02 -22.60 -4.24
CA SER A 123 -3.63 -21.32 -4.82
C SER A 123 -4.79 -20.64 -5.52
N ARG A 124 -4.74 -19.32 -5.63
CA ARG A 124 -5.60 -18.54 -6.52
C ARG A 124 -4.76 -18.01 -7.67
N GLU A 125 -5.32 -18.09 -8.87
CA GLU A 125 -4.84 -17.41 -10.06
C GLU A 125 -5.83 -16.28 -10.40
N GLN A 126 -5.32 -15.13 -10.80
CA GLN A 126 -6.11 -13.95 -11.14
C GLN A 126 -5.33 -13.06 -12.12
N ILE A 127 -6.05 -12.50 -13.09
CA ILE A 127 -5.51 -11.51 -14.02
C ILE A 127 -6.11 -10.16 -13.64
N THR A 128 -5.30 -9.32 -13.04
CA THR A 128 -5.77 -8.09 -12.39
C THR A 128 -4.92 -6.89 -12.76
N ARG A 129 -5.53 -5.70 -12.68
CA ARG A 129 -4.85 -4.43 -12.89
C ARG A 129 -4.09 -4.01 -11.63
N HIS A 130 -2.94 -3.43 -11.85
CA HIS A 130 -2.12 -2.78 -10.85
C HIS A 130 -2.10 -1.29 -11.16
N ASP A 131 -2.63 -0.48 -10.26
CA ASP A 131 -2.68 0.97 -10.40
C ASP A 131 -1.62 1.59 -9.49
N CYS A 132 -0.63 2.26 -10.09
CA CYS A 132 0.45 2.92 -9.37
C CYS A 132 0.11 4.39 -9.09
N VAL A 133 0.50 4.90 -7.92
CA VAL A 133 0.35 6.32 -7.58
C VAL A 133 1.11 7.26 -8.53
N GLU A 134 2.08 6.75 -9.29
CA GLU A 134 2.78 7.50 -10.34
C GLU A 134 1.94 7.72 -11.61
N GLY A 135 0.66 7.30 -11.63
CA GLY A 135 -0.26 7.55 -12.74
C GLY A 135 -0.16 6.57 -13.91
N TRP A 136 0.42 5.37 -13.71
CA TRP A 136 0.42 4.30 -14.70
C TRP A 136 -0.28 3.06 -14.16
N SER A 137 -0.82 2.25 -15.07
CA SER A 137 -1.46 0.98 -14.75
C SER A 137 -0.90 -0.13 -15.64
N ALA A 138 -0.91 -1.37 -15.14
CA ALA A 138 -0.57 -2.55 -15.93
C ALA A 138 -1.40 -3.75 -15.47
N ILE A 139 -1.80 -4.59 -16.39
CA ILE A 139 -2.50 -5.84 -16.14
C ILE A 139 -1.49 -6.97 -16.13
N GLY A 140 -1.54 -7.82 -15.10
CA GLY A 140 -0.68 -8.99 -14.96
C GLY A 140 -1.44 -10.19 -14.44
N LYS A 141 -0.97 -11.37 -14.82
CA LYS A 141 -1.48 -12.65 -14.30
C LYS A 141 -0.67 -13.05 -13.08
N TRP A 142 -1.35 -13.29 -11.98
CA TRP A 142 -0.74 -13.60 -10.70
C TRP A 142 -1.24 -14.93 -10.17
N ARG A 143 -0.35 -15.73 -9.62
CA ARG A 143 -0.73 -16.93 -8.89
C ARG A 143 -0.03 -16.96 -7.55
N GLY A 144 -0.78 -17.29 -6.49
CA GLY A 144 -0.25 -17.29 -5.15
C GLY A 144 -1.16 -17.98 -4.14
N THR A 145 -0.66 -18.09 -2.92
CA THR A 145 -1.39 -18.69 -1.79
C THR A 145 -2.29 -17.62 -1.18
N PRO A 146 -3.62 -17.85 -1.06
CA PRO A 146 -4.52 -16.93 -0.35
C PRO A 146 -4.05 -16.67 1.07
N LEU A 147 -3.88 -15.38 1.42
CA LEU A 147 -3.36 -14.96 2.73
C LEU A 147 -4.22 -15.53 3.87
N ARG A 148 -5.53 -15.58 3.69
CA ARG A 148 -6.47 -16.13 4.70
C ARG A 148 -6.13 -17.56 5.14
N LEU A 149 -5.62 -18.40 4.24
CA LEU A 149 -5.25 -19.79 4.57
C LEU A 149 -4.08 -19.85 5.54
N LEU A 150 -3.11 -18.97 5.33
CA LEU A 150 -1.92 -18.86 6.16
C LEU A 150 -2.26 -18.33 7.56
N LEU A 151 -3.10 -17.28 7.62
CA LEU A 151 -3.58 -16.71 8.88
C LEU A 151 -4.45 -17.71 9.67
N GLN A 152 -5.27 -18.48 8.98
CA GLN A 152 -6.07 -19.56 9.60
C GLN A 152 -5.17 -20.67 10.14
N ALA A 153 -4.15 -21.11 9.39
CA ALA A 153 -3.20 -22.13 9.84
C ALA A 153 -2.42 -21.68 11.08
N ALA A 154 -2.03 -20.39 11.12
CA ALA A 154 -1.37 -19.81 12.29
C ALA A 154 -2.32 -19.57 13.49
N GLY A 155 -3.64 -19.66 13.28
CA GLY A 155 -4.62 -19.44 14.34
C GLY A 155 -4.69 -17.98 14.77
N LEU A 156 -5.05 -17.09 13.83
CA LEU A 156 -5.16 -15.64 14.07
C LEU A 156 -6.01 -15.33 15.31
N SER A 157 -5.52 -14.45 16.17
CA SER A 157 -6.25 -13.97 17.36
C SER A 157 -7.45 -13.11 16.95
N THR A 158 -8.56 -13.27 17.65
CA THR A 158 -9.76 -12.42 17.48
C THR A 158 -9.54 -10.96 17.86
N ARG A 159 -8.46 -10.65 18.58
CA ARG A 159 -8.07 -9.29 18.94
C ARG A 159 -7.18 -8.61 17.89
N ALA A 160 -6.62 -9.37 16.95
CA ALA A 160 -5.85 -8.80 15.85
C ALA A 160 -6.76 -7.89 14.99
N ARG A 161 -6.21 -6.78 14.51
CA ARG A 161 -6.90 -5.80 13.66
C ARG A 161 -6.20 -5.58 12.34
N PHE A 162 -4.90 -5.78 12.32
CA PHE A 162 -4.03 -5.50 11.18
C PHE A 162 -3.09 -6.66 10.92
N ILE A 163 -2.69 -6.77 9.66
CA ILE A 163 -1.62 -7.65 9.21
C ILE A 163 -0.52 -6.79 8.62
N VAL A 164 0.68 -6.91 9.17
CA VAL A 164 1.88 -6.18 8.76
C VAL A 164 2.77 -7.10 7.94
N PHE A 165 3.25 -6.62 6.81
CA PHE A 165 4.17 -7.30 5.91
C PHE A 165 5.55 -6.65 6.05
N HIS A 166 6.53 -7.41 6.54
CA HIS A 166 7.91 -6.98 6.61
C HIS A 166 8.66 -7.48 5.37
N CYS A 167 9.34 -6.58 4.71
CA CYS A 167 9.99 -6.81 3.42
C CYS A 167 11.52 -6.80 3.55
N ALA A 168 12.20 -7.42 2.58
CA ALA A 168 13.66 -7.43 2.57
C ALA A 168 14.28 -6.12 2.07
N ASP A 169 13.55 -5.37 1.24
CA ASP A 169 14.07 -4.14 0.64
C ASP A 169 14.14 -3.00 1.64
N GLN A 170 15.17 -2.17 1.44
CA GLN A 170 15.44 -1.00 2.27
C GLN A 170 15.42 0.27 1.41
N TRP A 171 14.79 1.32 1.92
CA TRP A 171 14.64 2.61 1.25
C TRP A 171 15.47 3.72 1.90
N GLY A 172 16.28 3.36 2.90
CA GLY A 172 17.21 4.20 3.61
C GLY A 172 17.94 3.42 4.70
N PRO A 173 19.00 3.96 5.30
CA PRO A 173 19.70 3.31 6.40
C PRO A 173 18.73 3.02 7.56
N GLY A 174 18.52 1.74 7.87
CA GLY A 174 17.64 1.32 8.96
C GLY A 174 16.14 1.48 8.71
N MET A 175 15.73 1.75 7.46
CA MET A 175 14.32 1.87 7.07
C MET A 175 13.93 0.77 6.08
N PRO A 176 13.61 -0.44 6.54
CA PRO A 176 13.09 -1.49 5.68
C PRO A 176 11.69 -1.11 5.18
N TYR A 177 11.37 -1.56 3.98
CA TYR A 177 10.01 -1.44 3.48
C TYR A 177 9.07 -2.33 4.31
N TYR A 178 7.94 -1.79 4.66
CA TYR A 178 6.85 -2.55 5.29
C TYR A 178 5.52 -1.97 4.85
N GLU A 179 4.48 -2.76 4.94
CA GLU A 179 3.12 -2.38 4.66
C GLU A 179 2.14 -3.08 5.58
N SER A 180 0.94 -2.54 5.70
CA SER A 180 -0.12 -3.20 6.45
C SER A 180 -1.48 -3.05 5.79
N VAL A 181 -2.35 -4.01 6.10
CA VAL A 181 -3.76 -3.99 5.71
C VAL A 181 -4.63 -4.37 6.91
N ASP A 182 -5.92 -3.98 6.88
CA ASP A 182 -6.89 -4.46 7.86
C ASP A 182 -7.34 -5.90 7.54
N LEU A 183 -8.11 -6.49 8.46
CA LEU A 183 -8.58 -7.86 8.30
C LEU A 183 -9.60 -8.00 7.17
N ILE A 184 -10.31 -6.94 6.75
CA ILE A 184 -11.23 -6.99 5.62
C ILE A 184 -10.44 -7.29 4.34
N ASP A 185 -9.34 -6.58 4.14
CA ASP A 185 -8.49 -6.82 2.97
C ASP A 185 -7.61 -8.07 3.15
N ALA A 186 -7.12 -8.38 4.35
CA ALA A 186 -6.33 -9.59 4.59
C ALA A 186 -7.11 -10.89 4.29
N PHE A 187 -8.42 -10.92 4.56
CA PHE A 187 -9.29 -12.07 4.31
C PHE A 187 -10.01 -12.02 2.96
N HIS A 188 -9.81 -10.95 2.18
CA HIS A 188 -10.44 -10.82 0.88
C HIS A 188 -10.02 -11.96 -0.07
N PRO A 189 -10.93 -12.52 -0.88
CA PRO A 189 -10.64 -13.66 -1.77
C PRO A 189 -9.47 -13.44 -2.72
N GLN A 190 -9.26 -12.19 -3.20
CA GLN A 190 -8.16 -11.82 -4.11
C GLN A 190 -6.87 -11.41 -3.38
N THR A 191 -6.85 -11.40 -2.05
CA THR A 191 -5.61 -11.14 -1.32
C THR A 191 -4.77 -12.40 -1.24
N ILE A 192 -3.67 -12.40 -2.00
CA ILE A 192 -2.75 -13.52 -2.13
C ILE A 192 -1.30 -13.10 -1.87
N LEU A 193 -0.49 -14.03 -1.43
CA LEU A 193 0.96 -13.94 -1.52
C LEU A 193 1.40 -14.63 -2.81
N ALA A 194 1.62 -13.80 -3.84
CA ALA A 194 1.95 -14.26 -5.18
C ALA A 194 3.40 -14.71 -5.27
N TRP A 195 3.62 -15.90 -5.83
CA TRP A 195 4.92 -16.50 -6.13
C TRP A 195 5.12 -16.75 -7.63
N SER A 196 4.13 -16.43 -8.44
CA SER A 196 4.18 -16.51 -9.91
C SER A 196 3.60 -15.24 -10.53
N MET A 197 4.14 -14.88 -11.70
CA MET A 197 3.68 -13.77 -12.52
C MET A 197 3.76 -14.16 -14.00
N ASN A 198 2.68 -13.97 -14.77
CA ASN A 198 2.58 -14.23 -16.21
C ASN A 198 3.10 -15.63 -16.58
N ASP A 199 2.57 -16.65 -15.88
CA ASP A 199 2.89 -18.08 -16.03
C ASP A 199 4.33 -18.49 -15.67
N GLY A 200 5.16 -17.55 -15.27
CA GLY A 200 6.53 -17.78 -14.82
C GLY A 200 6.71 -17.67 -13.30
N ILE A 201 7.88 -18.08 -12.84
CA ILE A 201 8.30 -17.78 -11.45
C ILE A 201 8.36 -16.26 -11.29
N LEU A 202 7.90 -15.76 -10.16
CA LEU A 202 7.93 -14.32 -9.86
C LEU A 202 9.36 -13.78 -9.98
N PRO A 203 9.63 -12.81 -10.88
CA PRO A 203 10.97 -12.27 -11.06
C PRO A 203 11.42 -11.45 -9.85
N VAL A 204 12.74 -11.41 -9.58
CA VAL A 204 13.32 -10.62 -8.48
C VAL A 204 12.88 -9.16 -8.54
N LYS A 205 12.94 -8.51 -9.70
CA LYS A 205 12.51 -7.10 -9.87
C LYS A 205 11.03 -6.86 -9.56
N HIS A 206 10.22 -7.91 -9.54
CA HIS A 206 8.79 -7.85 -9.22
C HIS A 206 8.46 -8.34 -7.80
N GLY A 207 9.49 -8.71 -6.99
CA GLY A 207 9.32 -8.99 -5.57
C GLY A 207 9.45 -10.45 -5.17
N ALA A 208 10.21 -11.29 -5.92
CA ALA A 208 10.48 -12.67 -5.53
C ALA A 208 10.99 -12.76 -4.07
N PRO A 209 10.75 -13.87 -3.36
CA PRO A 209 9.97 -15.02 -3.77
C PRO A 209 8.47 -14.84 -3.58
N LEU A 210 8.05 -13.84 -2.76
CA LEU A 210 6.65 -13.53 -2.48
C LEU A 210 6.36 -12.03 -2.60
N ARG A 211 5.24 -11.73 -3.24
CA ARG A 211 4.66 -10.39 -3.32
C ARG A 211 3.22 -10.40 -2.84
N LEU A 212 2.85 -9.41 -2.02
CA LEU A 212 1.46 -9.17 -1.68
C LEU A 212 0.69 -8.67 -2.91
N ARG A 213 -0.46 -9.27 -3.16
CA ARG A 213 -1.50 -8.76 -4.04
C ARG A 213 -2.74 -8.48 -3.22
N VAL A 214 -3.17 -7.21 -3.18
CA VAL A 214 -4.38 -6.72 -2.53
C VAL A 214 -5.10 -5.83 -3.53
N GLU A 215 -5.93 -6.45 -4.36
CA GLU A 215 -6.37 -5.89 -5.65
C GLU A 215 -7.24 -4.64 -5.53
N ARG A 216 -7.83 -4.41 -4.36
CA ARG A 216 -8.67 -3.24 -4.10
C ARG A 216 -7.92 -2.05 -3.53
N GLN A 217 -6.59 -2.08 -3.57
CA GLN A 217 -5.75 -0.99 -3.08
C GLN A 217 -4.65 -0.64 -4.09
N LEU A 218 -4.22 0.62 -4.07
CA LEU A 218 -3.15 1.13 -4.92
C LEU A 218 -1.83 0.36 -4.74
N GLY A 219 -0.99 0.48 -5.74
CA GLY A 219 0.23 -0.32 -5.90
C GLY A 219 1.23 -0.24 -4.76
N TYR A 220 1.30 0.87 -4.03
CA TYR A 220 2.21 0.97 -2.90
C TYR A 220 1.82 0.05 -1.73
N LYS A 221 0.54 -0.31 -1.60
CA LYS A 221 0.09 -1.31 -0.62
C LYS A 221 0.47 -2.74 -0.98
N GLN A 222 0.95 -2.98 -2.19
CA GLN A 222 1.26 -4.32 -2.69
C GLN A 222 2.73 -4.67 -2.49
N ALA A 223 3.10 -4.92 -1.23
CA ALA A 223 4.47 -5.15 -0.76
C ALA A 223 5.21 -6.23 -1.54
N LYS A 224 6.47 -5.96 -1.91
CA LYS A 224 7.41 -6.88 -2.56
C LYS A 224 8.37 -7.49 -1.54
N TYR A 225 9.03 -8.58 -1.90
CA TYR A 225 10.08 -9.20 -1.08
C TYR A 225 9.61 -9.54 0.34
N VAL A 226 8.39 -10.05 0.48
CA VAL A 226 7.79 -10.34 1.79
C VAL A 226 8.57 -11.45 2.50
N MET A 227 9.07 -11.14 3.70
CA MET A 227 9.87 -12.05 4.53
C MET A 227 9.10 -12.52 5.76
N ARG A 228 8.21 -11.68 6.30
CA ARG A 228 7.45 -11.96 7.51
C ARG A 228 6.08 -11.30 7.43
N VAL A 229 5.09 -12.00 7.97
CA VAL A 229 3.71 -11.51 8.12
C VAL A 229 3.39 -11.51 9.61
N GLU A 230 3.08 -10.35 10.16
CA GLU A 230 2.84 -10.17 11.59
C GLU A 230 1.41 -9.69 11.85
N ALA A 231 0.68 -10.41 12.69
CA ALA A 231 -0.64 -10.00 13.15
C ALA A 231 -0.52 -9.06 14.36
N THR A 232 -1.23 -7.93 14.35
CA THR A 232 -1.20 -6.95 15.45
C THR A 232 -2.58 -6.30 15.68
N ASP A 233 -2.74 -5.68 16.83
CA ASP A 233 -3.88 -4.82 17.19
C ASP A 233 -3.56 -3.33 17.04
N ASP A 234 -2.29 -2.97 16.88
CA ASP A 234 -1.81 -1.59 16.94
C ASP A 234 -0.63 -1.36 15.99
N LEU A 235 -0.80 -0.47 15.02
CA LEU A 235 0.22 -0.09 14.05
C LEU A 235 1.25 0.88 14.61
N SER A 236 0.94 1.61 15.68
CA SER A 236 1.86 2.59 16.27
C SER A 236 3.16 1.97 16.81
N LYS A 237 3.22 0.66 16.93
CA LYS A 237 4.40 -0.12 17.35
C LYS A 237 5.47 -0.27 16.28
N PHE A 238 5.16 0.06 15.02
CA PHE A 238 6.03 -0.20 13.88
C PHE A 238 6.56 1.11 13.29
N TYR A 239 7.87 1.28 13.28
CA TYR A 239 8.60 2.41 12.68
C TYR A 239 7.99 3.78 13.01
N GLY A 240 7.48 4.53 12.01
CA GLY A 240 6.82 5.83 12.23
C GLY A 240 5.38 5.74 12.71
N GLY A 241 4.82 4.52 12.81
CA GLY A 241 3.52 4.27 13.44
C GLY A 241 2.30 4.51 12.57
N LYS A 242 2.47 4.86 11.28
CA LYS A 242 1.36 5.15 10.37
C LYS A 242 0.92 3.94 9.54
N GLY A 243 1.62 2.81 9.65
CA GLY A 243 1.20 1.52 9.10
C GLY A 243 1.77 1.12 7.76
N GLY A 244 2.71 1.89 7.21
CA GLY A 244 3.46 1.56 6.01
C GLY A 244 4.63 2.52 5.81
N TYR A 245 5.56 2.14 4.93
CA TYR A 245 6.73 2.96 4.63
C TYR A 245 6.34 4.32 4.00
N TRP A 246 5.44 4.32 3.02
CA TRP A 246 5.03 5.55 2.34
C TRP A 246 4.17 6.45 3.23
N GLU A 247 3.38 5.86 4.09
CA GLU A 247 2.60 6.55 5.12
C GLU A 247 3.52 7.26 6.13
N ASP A 248 4.58 6.58 6.57
CA ASP A 248 5.54 7.13 7.53
C ASP A 248 6.42 8.22 6.90
N ALA A 249 6.97 7.97 5.71
CA ALA A 249 7.99 8.81 5.08
C ALA A 249 7.40 9.97 4.27
N HIS A 250 6.19 9.81 3.71
CA HIS A 250 5.61 10.75 2.74
C HIS A 250 4.15 11.09 2.99
N ASP A 251 3.61 10.78 4.17
CA ASP A 251 2.22 11.06 4.57
C ASP A 251 1.16 10.52 3.59
N TYR A 252 1.42 9.36 2.98
CA TYR A 252 0.41 8.70 2.15
C TYR A 252 -0.75 8.20 3.01
N ASP A 253 -1.93 8.13 2.43
CA ASP A 253 -3.11 7.59 3.10
C ASP A 253 -2.92 6.10 3.40
N TRP A 254 -3.20 5.69 4.64
CA TRP A 254 -3.09 4.28 4.99
C TRP A 254 -4.09 3.39 4.26
N TYR A 255 -5.30 3.92 3.97
CA TYR A 255 -6.30 3.25 3.16
C TYR A 255 -6.29 3.80 1.73
N ALA A 256 -5.75 3.03 0.82
CA ALA A 256 -5.59 3.38 -0.59
C ALA A 256 -6.60 2.66 -1.48
N GLY A 257 -7.85 2.60 -1.06
CA GLY A 257 -8.93 1.90 -1.78
C GLY A 257 -9.22 2.49 -3.16
N ILE A 258 -9.41 1.62 -4.13
CA ILE A 258 -9.75 1.91 -5.53
C ILE A 258 -10.92 1.05 -5.97
#